data_09b9f113a44278a9a114eb9c6a7e35d3
#
_entry.id   09b9f113a44278a9a114eb9c6a7e35d3
#
_cell.length_a   1.000
_cell.length_b   1.000
_cell.length_c   1.000
_cell.angle_alpha   90.00
_cell.angle_beta   90.00
_cell.angle_gamma   90.00
#
_symmetry.space_group_name_H-M   'P 1'
#
loop_
_entity.id
_entity.type
_entity.pdbx_description
1 polymer ?
#
loop_
_entity_poly.entity_id
_entity_poly.type
_entity_poly.pdbx_seq_one_letter_code
_entity_poly.pdbx_strand_id
1 'polypeptide(L)'
;MQFSEFATQKLLRETGQSGHLTDREKHLIGLAVTTTRGCIACTGNRLKQALDAGVAYETLVAGIDVAAAVNAGVTIAIATQGAERNGVVKPELACKDEACAVGLPHS
;
A
#
# COMPACT_ATOMS: atom_id res chain seq x y z
N MET A 1 9.77 22.70 18.40
CA MET A 1 9.24 22.43 17.04
C MET A 1 7.88 21.79 17.17
N GLN A 2 6.86 22.47 16.64
CA GLN A 2 5.49 22.01 16.70
C GLN A 2 4.96 21.79 15.30
N PHE A 3 4.05 20.86 15.14
CA PHE A 3 3.43 20.57 13.85
C PHE A 3 2.71 21.80 13.27
N SER A 4 2.14 22.64 14.13
CA SER A 4 1.45 23.87 13.76
C SER A 4 2.34 24.92 13.10
N GLU A 5 3.66 24.82 13.26
CA GLU A 5 4.60 25.73 12.61
C GLU A 5 4.82 25.42 11.14
N PHE A 6 4.37 24.26 10.67
CA PHE A 6 4.56 23.82 9.29
C PHE A 6 3.31 24.11 8.46
N ALA A 7 3.52 24.48 7.21
CA ALA A 7 2.43 24.72 6.27
C ALA A 7 1.58 23.47 6.03
N THR A 8 2.15 22.29 6.27
CA THR A 8 1.49 20.99 6.08
C THR A 8 0.21 20.88 6.91
N GLN A 9 0.16 21.45 8.12
CA GLN A 9 -1.04 21.40 8.95
C GLN A 9 -2.24 22.07 8.25
N LYS A 10 -2.00 23.25 7.67
CA LYS A 10 -3.04 23.96 6.91
C LYS A 10 -3.49 23.16 5.70
N LEU A 11 -2.53 22.58 4.98
CA LEU A 11 -2.81 21.75 3.81
C LEU A 11 -3.67 20.54 4.16
N LEU A 12 -3.37 19.85 5.25
CA LEU A 12 -4.16 18.70 5.72
C LEU A 12 -5.60 19.12 6.02
N ARG A 13 -5.78 20.29 6.65
CA ARG A 13 -7.11 20.80 6.96
C ARG A 13 -7.89 21.13 5.69
N GLU A 14 -7.25 21.80 4.74
CA GLU A 14 -7.89 22.20 3.48
C GLU A 14 -8.26 20.97 2.64
N THR A 15 -7.37 20.01 2.52
CA THR A 15 -7.62 18.78 1.76
C THR A 15 -8.71 17.93 2.40
N GLY A 16 -8.76 17.91 3.74
CA GLY A 16 -9.80 17.21 4.48
C GLY A 16 -11.20 17.82 4.28
N GLN A 17 -11.28 19.08 3.84
CA GLN A 17 -12.54 19.78 3.58
C GLN A 17 -12.93 19.78 2.11
N SER A 18 -12.18 19.10 1.25
CA SER A 18 -12.49 19.04 -0.18
C SER A 18 -13.87 18.45 -0.42
N GLY A 19 -14.69 19.15 -1.23
CA GLY A 19 -16.00 18.67 -1.65
C GLY A 19 -15.98 17.69 -2.81
N HIS A 20 -14.81 17.40 -3.36
CA HIS A 20 -14.63 16.46 -4.47
C HIS A 20 -14.51 15.01 -4.03
N LEU A 21 -14.34 14.77 -2.74
CA LEU A 21 -14.23 13.43 -2.15
C LEU A 21 -15.27 13.28 -1.04
N THR A 22 -15.85 12.10 -0.94
CA THR A 22 -16.70 11.76 0.20
C THR A 22 -15.84 11.54 1.44
N ASP A 23 -16.43 11.62 2.62
CA ASP A 23 -15.73 11.34 3.88
C ASP A 23 -15.18 9.92 3.89
N ARG A 24 -15.95 8.97 3.37
CA ARG A 24 -15.54 7.56 3.23
C ARG A 24 -14.29 7.43 2.38
N GLU A 25 -14.24 8.11 1.24
CA GLU A 25 -13.07 8.12 0.37
C GLU A 25 -11.85 8.69 1.07
N LYS A 26 -12.02 9.80 1.80
CA LYS A 26 -10.94 10.42 2.57
C LYS A 26 -10.39 9.47 3.64
N HIS A 27 -11.28 8.78 4.36
CA HIS A 27 -10.87 7.77 5.36
C HIS A 27 -10.05 6.65 4.72
N LEU A 28 -10.52 6.12 3.59
CA LEU A 28 -9.84 5.01 2.90
C LEU A 28 -8.48 5.43 2.34
N ILE A 29 -8.38 6.63 1.76
CA ILE A 29 -7.11 7.16 1.25
C ILE A 29 -6.11 7.31 2.39
N GLY A 30 -6.51 7.95 3.48
CA GLY A 30 -5.64 8.14 4.63
C GLY A 30 -5.19 6.82 5.25
N LEU A 31 -6.10 5.86 5.35
CA LEU A 31 -5.79 4.52 5.85
C LEU A 31 -4.77 3.81 4.95
N ALA A 32 -4.94 3.86 3.64
CA ALA A 32 -4.01 3.26 2.69
C ALA A 32 -2.60 3.84 2.86
N VAL A 33 -2.49 5.14 3.04
CA VAL A 33 -1.20 5.80 3.23
C VAL A 33 -0.53 5.36 4.53
N THR A 34 -1.25 5.38 5.65
CA THR A 34 -0.65 5.04 6.96
C THR A 34 -0.26 3.57 7.06
N THR A 35 -1.05 2.67 6.45
CA THR A 35 -0.72 1.24 6.44
C THR A 35 0.51 0.95 5.59
N THR A 36 0.59 1.50 4.40
CA THR A 36 1.73 1.27 3.51
C THR A 36 3.00 1.97 3.98
N ARG A 37 2.88 3.09 4.69
CA ARG A 37 4.02 3.76 5.31
C ARG A 37 4.47 3.10 6.61
N GLY A 38 3.68 2.18 7.15
CA GLY A 38 4.05 1.39 8.32
C GLY A 38 3.85 2.09 9.66
N CYS A 39 2.93 3.05 9.75
CA CYS A 39 2.63 3.71 11.01
C CYS A 39 1.49 2.98 11.73
N ILE A 40 1.82 2.16 12.72
CA ILE A 40 0.84 1.37 13.48
C ILE A 40 -0.12 2.28 14.27
N ALA A 41 0.41 3.25 15.00
CA ALA A 41 -0.40 4.16 15.79
C ALA A 41 -1.33 5.02 14.92
N CYS A 42 -0.83 5.54 13.81
CA CYS A 42 -1.64 6.33 12.87
C CYS A 42 -2.74 5.49 12.25
N THR A 43 -2.44 4.25 11.88
CA THR A 43 -3.40 3.32 11.29
C THR A 43 -4.51 2.96 12.28
N GLY A 44 -4.14 2.64 13.53
CA GLY A 44 -5.12 2.36 14.58
C GLY A 44 -6.07 3.52 14.82
N ASN A 45 -5.55 4.73 14.88
CA ASN A 45 -6.37 5.93 15.05
C ASN A 45 -7.31 6.15 13.86
N ARG A 46 -6.83 5.96 12.64
CA ARG A 46 -7.66 6.10 11.43
C ARG A 46 -8.76 5.06 11.34
N LEU A 47 -8.46 3.82 11.70
CA LEU A 47 -9.47 2.75 11.76
C LEU A 47 -10.58 3.11 12.74
N LYS A 48 -10.21 3.55 13.93
CA LYS A 48 -11.18 3.95 14.95
C LYS A 48 -12.02 5.13 14.49
N GLN A 49 -11.39 6.16 13.97
CA GLN A 49 -12.12 7.34 13.46
C GLN A 49 -13.09 6.97 12.34
N ALA A 50 -12.69 6.10 11.43
CA ALA A 50 -13.54 5.67 10.33
C ALA A 50 -14.75 4.89 10.84
N LEU A 51 -14.56 3.97 11.78
CA LEU A 51 -15.66 3.22 12.40
C LEU A 51 -16.60 4.15 13.14
N ASP A 52 -16.07 5.11 13.91
CA ASP A 52 -16.87 6.09 14.64
C ASP A 52 -17.68 6.98 13.68
N ALA A 53 -17.16 7.22 12.48
CA ALA A 53 -17.84 7.99 11.44
C ALA A 53 -18.86 7.15 10.64
N GLY A 54 -19.02 5.87 10.96
CA GLY A 54 -19.99 5.01 10.33
C GLY A 54 -19.50 4.22 9.11
N VAL A 55 -18.19 4.21 8.85
CA VAL A 55 -17.63 3.38 7.78
C VAL A 55 -17.71 1.92 8.24
N ALA A 56 -18.24 1.04 7.39
CA ALA A 56 -18.39 -0.37 7.73
C ALA A 56 -17.03 -1.05 7.89
N TYR A 57 -16.95 -1.97 8.83
CA TYR A 57 -15.74 -2.76 9.09
C TYR A 57 -15.24 -3.47 7.81
N GLU A 58 -16.17 -4.09 7.07
CA GLU A 58 -15.86 -4.80 5.83
C GLU A 58 -15.30 -3.88 4.75
N THR A 59 -15.73 -2.62 4.73
CA THR A 59 -15.20 -1.61 3.82
C THR A 59 -13.74 -1.30 4.16
N LEU A 60 -13.41 -1.21 5.44
CA LEU A 60 -12.04 -0.97 5.88
C LEU A 60 -11.13 -2.15 5.52
N VAL A 61 -11.59 -3.37 5.73
CA VAL A 61 -10.85 -4.57 5.34
C VAL A 61 -10.63 -4.59 3.83
N ALA A 62 -11.65 -4.33 3.04
CA ALA A 62 -11.54 -4.28 1.58
C ALA A 62 -10.57 -3.19 1.12
N GLY A 63 -10.59 -2.02 1.76
CA GLY A 63 -9.66 -0.93 1.46
C GLY A 63 -8.21 -1.30 1.73
N ILE A 64 -7.96 -1.99 2.84
CA ILE A 64 -6.63 -2.49 3.17
C ILE A 64 -6.17 -3.56 2.17
N ASP A 65 -7.07 -4.45 1.77
CA ASP A 65 -6.78 -5.47 0.75
C ASP A 65 -6.36 -4.83 -0.58
N VAL A 66 -7.06 -3.79 -1.01
CA VAL A 66 -6.68 -3.05 -2.23
C VAL A 66 -5.31 -2.40 -2.08
N ALA A 67 -5.05 -1.75 -0.94
CA ALA A 67 -3.76 -1.11 -0.68
C ALA A 67 -2.62 -2.15 -0.70
N ALA A 68 -2.83 -3.32 -0.08
CA ALA A 68 -1.87 -4.40 -0.06
C ALA A 68 -1.59 -4.95 -1.47
N ALA A 69 -2.65 -5.17 -2.25
CA ALA A 69 -2.53 -5.68 -3.62
C ALA A 69 -1.79 -4.70 -4.53
N VAL A 70 -2.12 -3.40 -4.45
CA VAL A 70 -1.44 -2.36 -5.23
C VAL A 70 0.04 -2.28 -4.84
N ASN A 71 0.32 -2.30 -3.54
CA ASN A 71 1.70 -2.26 -3.03
C ASN A 71 2.49 -3.49 -3.47
N ALA A 72 1.88 -4.67 -3.46
CA ALA A 72 2.50 -5.89 -3.97
C ALA A 72 2.83 -5.77 -5.46
N GLY A 73 1.92 -5.22 -6.25
CA GLY A 73 2.16 -4.98 -7.68
C GLY A 73 3.34 -4.05 -7.93
N VAL A 74 3.46 -2.98 -7.16
CA VAL A 74 4.60 -2.06 -7.24
C VAL A 74 5.90 -2.79 -6.89
N THR A 75 5.88 -3.60 -5.83
CA THR A 75 7.05 -4.37 -5.40
C THR A 75 7.54 -5.30 -6.51
N ILE A 76 6.64 -6.03 -7.14
CA ILE A 76 6.98 -6.95 -8.24
C ILE A 76 7.51 -6.18 -9.45
N ALA A 77 6.87 -5.08 -9.82
CA ALA A 77 7.31 -4.25 -10.94
C ALA A 77 8.73 -3.71 -10.72
N ILE A 78 9.04 -3.25 -9.52
CA ILE A 78 10.37 -2.74 -9.19
C ILE A 78 11.41 -3.87 -9.26
N ALA A 79 11.10 -5.05 -8.73
CA ALA A 79 12.00 -6.20 -8.76
C ALA A 79 12.30 -6.64 -10.19
N THR A 80 11.28 -6.73 -11.04
CA THR A 80 11.46 -7.14 -12.44
C THR A 80 12.25 -6.11 -13.24
N GLN A 81 12.03 -4.83 -13.03
CA GLN A 81 12.80 -3.77 -13.68
C GLN A 81 14.26 -3.76 -13.20
N GLY A 82 14.49 -3.97 -11.92
CA GLY A 82 15.84 -4.08 -11.37
C GLY A 82 16.59 -5.26 -11.94
N ALA A 83 15.93 -6.40 -12.05
CA ALA A 83 16.50 -7.59 -12.66
C ALA A 83 16.87 -7.33 -14.13
N GLU A 84 15.99 -6.72 -14.88
CA GLU A 84 16.21 -6.39 -16.29
C GLU A 84 17.42 -5.47 -16.46
N ARG A 85 17.54 -4.43 -15.65
CA ARG A 85 18.67 -3.49 -15.71
C ARG A 85 20.04 -4.16 -15.47
N ASN A 86 20.08 -5.21 -14.67
CA ASN A 86 21.30 -5.90 -14.32
C ASN A 86 21.48 -7.21 -15.06
N GLY A 87 20.67 -7.49 -16.05
CA GLY A 87 20.77 -8.71 -16.85
C GLY A 87 20.49 -9.97 -16.04
N VAL A 88 19.73 -9.86 -14.98
CA VAL A 88 19.37 -11.03 -14.16
C VAL A 88 18.27 -11.80 -14.90
N VAL A 89 18.61 -13.01 -15.30
CA VAL A 89 17.69 -13.90 -16.01
C VAL A 89 17.66 -15.25 -15.30
N LYS A 90 16.57 -15.97 -15.53
CA LYS A 90 16.46 -17.32 -14.99
C LYS A 90 17.57 -18.19 -15.58
N PRO A 91 18.37 -18.88 -14.74
CA PRO A 91 19.46 -19.71 -15.24
C PRO A 91 18.92 -21.00 -15.88
N GLU A 92 18.67 -20.98 -17.18
CA GLU A 92 18.13 -22.11 -17.92
C GLU A 92 19.05 -23.33 -17.85
N LEU A 93 20.38 -23.10 -17.86
CA LEU A 93 21.36 -24.18 -17.79
C LEU A 93 21.36 -24.90 -16.44
N ALA A 94 20.83 -24.28 -15.40
CA ALA A 94 20.66 -24.90 -14.09
C ALA A 94 19.45 -25.82 -14.06
N CYS A 95 18.54 -25.69 -15.01
CA CYS A 95 17.29 -26.42 -15.09
C CYS A 95 17.43 -27.65 -15.98
N LYS A 96 18.21 -28.62 -15.54
CA LYS A 96 18.43 -29.85 -16.29
C LYS A 96 17.61 -31.03 -15.78
N ASP A 97 16.91 -30.85 -14.66
CA ASP A 97 16.12 -31.92 -14.07
C ASP A 97 14.63 -31.68 -14.35
N GLU A 98 13.82 -32.69 -14.04
CA GLU A 98 12.38 -32.62 -14.25
C GLU A 98 11.71 -31.58 -13.38
N ALA A 99 12.24 -31.29 -12.20
CA ALA A 99 11.69 -30.27 -11.32
C ALA A 99 11.72 -28.88 -11.97
N CYS A 100 12.80 -28.54 -12.67
CA CYS A 100 12.86 -27.32 -13.46
C CYS A 100 11.91 -27.34 -14.63
N ALA A 101 11.83 -28.48 -15.32
CA ALA A 101 11.00 -28.62 -16.52
C ALA A 101 9.51 -28.43 -16.23
N VAL A 102 9.05 -28.78 -15.02
CA VAL A 102 7.66 -28.61 -14.62
C VAL A 102 7.38 -27.27 -13.94
N GLY A 103 8.36 -26.38 -13.92
CA GLY A 103 8.17 -25.05 -13.38
C GLY A 103 8.06 -24.96 -11.88
N LEU A 104 8.60 -25.92 -11.15
CA LEU A 104 8.59 -25.88 -9.70
C LEU A 104 9.52 -24.76 -9.19
N PRO A 105 9.15 -24.10 -8.07
CA PRO A 105 9.96 -23.02 -7.55
C PRO A 105 11.33 -23.51 -7.09
N HIS A 106 12.34 -22.69 -7.37
CA HIS A 106 13.73 -22.94 -7.01
C HIS A 106 14.14 -21.99 -5.90
N SER A 107 13.53 -22.09 -4.81
CA SER A 107 13.86 -21.24 -3.68
C SER A 107 14.86 -21.88 -2.75
#